data_aa04667f95439b1621ec1d03fb997993
#
_entry.id   aa04667f95439b1621ec1d03fb997993
#
_cell.length_a   1.000
_cell.length_b   1.000
_cell.length_c   1.000
_cell.angle_alpha   90.00
_cell.angle_beta   90.00
_cell.angle_gamma   90.00
#
_symmetry.space_group_name_H-M   'P 1'
#
loop_
_entity.id
_entity.type
_entity.pdbx_description
1 polymer ?
#
loop_
_entity_poly.entity_id
_entity_poly.type
_entity_poly.pdbx_seq_one_letter_code
_entity_poly.pdbx_strand_id
1 'polypeptide(L)'
;MADGWRIVEDMRAKKAARNTPKQIRDKYEYWKALIEGSGPMSIRIHNVPSFKDHALIGNWKGYRSSYLSIQYRVIYSIDEGEGCIYVERLGPHNY
;
A
#
# COMPACT_ATOMS: atom_id res chain seq x y z
N MET A 1 14.17 16.87 10.81
CA MET A 1 14.01 16.48 9.85
C MET A 1 13.12 15.55 9.62
N ALA A 2 12.30 15.63 8.99
CA ALA A 2 11.38 14.74 8.81
C ALA A 2 11.89 13.77 8.01
N ASP A 3 11.99 12.78 8.50
CA ASP A 3 12.44 11.80 7.76
C ASP A 3 11.34 11.19 7.02
N GLY A 4 11.53 10.83 5.87
CA GLY A 4 10.53 10.15 5.06
C GLY A 4 10.18 8.81 5.67
N TRP A 5 9.05 8.30 5.24
CA TRP A 5 8.63 6.97 5.61
C TRP A 5 9.31 5.97 4.69
N ARG A 6 9.65 4.80 5.24
CA ARG A 6 10.23 3.73 4.45
C ARG A 6 9.16 2.71 4.10
N ILE A 7 9.32 2.07 2.95
CA ILE A 7 8.43 1.00 2.54
C ILE A 7 9.26 -0.25 2.35
N VAL A 8 8.87 -1.30 3.07
CA VAL A 8 9.51 -2.60 2.95
C VAL A 8 8.49 -3.52 2.30
N GLU A 9 8.89 -4.17 1.23
CA GLU A 9 8.00 -5.06 0.51
C GLU A 9 8.36 -6.50 0.80
N ASP A 10 7.38 -7.30 1.17
CA ASP A 10 7.55 -8.74 1.24
C ASP A 10 7.99 -9.22 -0.13
N MET A 11 8.82 -10.25 -0.20
CA MET A 11 9.35 -10.73 -1.47
C MET A 11 8.26 -11.13 -2.44
N ARG A 12 7.18 -11.74 -1.95
CA ARG A 12 6.07 -12.13 -2.81
C ARG A 12 5.33 -10.91 -3.35
N ALA A 13 5.17 -9.88 -2.52
CA ALA A 13 4.53 -8.64 -2.95
C ALA A 13 5.38 -7.95 -4.00
N LYS A 14 6.69 -7.92 -3.79
CA LYS A 14 7.61 -7.30 -4.74
C LYS A 14 7.57 -8.01 -6.09
N LYS A 15 7.55 -9.33 -6.07
CA LYS A 15 7.46 -10.13 -7.28
C LYS A 15 6.12 -9.90 -7.97
N ALA A 16 5.02 -9.89 -7.20
CA ALA A 16 3.70 -9.66 -7.74
C ALA A 16 3.61 -8.30 -8.42
N ALA A 17 4.23 -7.28 -7.83
CA ALA A 17 4.22 -5.94 -8.42
C ALA A 17 4.84 -5.93 -9.81
N ARG A 18 5.90 -6.70 -10.01
CA ARG A 18 6.55 -6.76 -11.31
C ARG A 18 5.69 -7.43 -12.38
N ASN A 19 4.75 -8.26 -11.95
CA ASN A 19 3.91 -9.03 -12.86
C ASN A 19 2.51 -8.45 -13.04
N THR A 20 2.24 -7.28 -12.46
CA THR A 20 0.95 -6.65 -12.65
C THR A 20 0.95 -5.82 -13.94
N PRO A 21 -0.23 -5.53 -14.49
CA PRO A 21 -0.30 -4.64 -15.65
C PRO A 21 0.34 -3.30 -15.37
N LYS A 22 0.87 -2.67 -16.40
CA LYS A 22 1.61 -1.42 -16.25
C LYS A 22 0.80 -0.34 -15.51
N GLN A 23 -0.48 -0.20 -15.81
CA GLN A 23 -1.31 0.82 -15.17
C GLN A 23 -1.39 0.60 -13.67
N ILE A 24 -1.47 -0.66 -13.25
CA ILE A 24 -1.52 -1.00 -11.83
C ILE A 24 -0.17 -0.71 -11.19
N ARG A 25 0.93 -1.06 -11.86
CA ARG A 25 2.26 -0.77 -11.34
C ARG A 25 2.48 0.72 -11.18
N ASP A 26 2.03 1.52 -12.14
CA ASP A 26 2.19 2.96 -12.07
C ASP A 26 1.42 3.53 -10.87
N LYS A 27 0.22 3.03 -10.63
CA LYS A 27 -0.55 3.49 -9.49
C LYS A 27 0.07 3.05 -8.17
N TYR A 28 0.66 1.86 -8.14
CA TYR A 28 1.38 1.37 -6.96
C TYR A 28 2.60 2.24 -6.67
N GLU A 29 3.37 2.61 -7.71
CA GLU A 29 4.52 3.49 -7.53
C GLU A 29 4.09 4.85 -7.01
N TYR A 30 2.97 5.36 -7.48
CA TYR A 30 2.43 6.62 -6.99
C TYR A 30 2.01 6.50 -5.52
N TRP A 31 1.37 5.38 -5.17
CA TRP A 31 0.97 5.08 -3.79
C TRP A 31 2.21 5.08 -2.88
N LYS A 32 3.28 4.43 -3.30
CA LYS A 32 4.52 4.41 -2.52
C LYS A 32 5.12 5.80 -2.38
N ALA A 33 5.13 6.56 -3.46
CA ALA A 33 5.70 7.90 -3.45
C ALA A 33 4.95 8.83 -2.49
N LEU A 34 3.63 8.73 -2.45
CA LEU A 34 2.84 9.52 -1.53
C LEU A 34 3.20 9.21 -0.08
N ILE A 35 3.33 7.93 0.25
CA ILE A 35 3.67 7.50 1.60
C ILE A 35 5.08 7.97 1.95
N GLU A 36 6.03 7.77 1.06
CA GLU A 36 7.41 8.14 1.32
C GLU A 36 7.56 9.64 1.54
N GLY A 37 6.77 10.44 0.82
CA GLY A 37 6.86 11.88 0.94
C GLY A 37 6.01 12.49 2.04
N SER A 38 4.86 11.90 2.33
CA SER A 38 3.88 12.53 3.21
C SER A 38 3.29 11.61 4.27
N GLY A 39 3.75 10.37 4.32
CA GLY A 39 3.29 9.42 5.32
C GLY A 39 2.02 8.70 4.93
N PRO A 40 1.63 7.67 5.71
CA PRO A 40 0.51 6.82 5.34
C PRO A 40 -0.86 7.51 5.38
N MET A 41 -0.99 8.62 6.11
CA MET A 41 -2.26 9.33 6.09
C MET A 41 -2.55 9.93 4.72
N SER A 42 -1.52 10.20 3.92
CA SER A 42 -1.70 10.83 2.62
C SER A 42 -2.58 9.99 1.70
N ILE A 43 -2.45 8.66 1.75
CA ILE A 43 -3.25 7.82 0.88
C ILE A 43 -4.68 7.66 1.38
N ARG A 44 -4.93 7.91 2.67
CA ARG A 44 -6.29 7.83 3.22
C ARG A 44 -7.15 8.99 2.79
N ILE A 45 -6.54 10.16 2.65
CA ILE A 45 -7.28 11.38 2.31
C ILE A 45 -7.15 11.76 0.84
N HIS A 46 -6.38 11.01 0.07
CA HIS A 46 -6.17 11.32 -1.35
C HIS A 46 -7.43 10.95 -2.13
N ASN A 47 -7.99 11.90 -2.84
CA ASN A 47 -9.24 11.69 -3.55
C ASN A 47 -9.10 11.41 -5.03
N VAL A 48 -8.00 11.79 -5.65
CA VAL A 48 -7.82 11.59 -7.09
C VAL A 48 -6.37 11.19 -7.35
N PRO A 49 -6.09 9.93 -7.57
CA PRO A 49 -7.04 8.83 -7.50
C PRO A 49 -7.37 8.47 -6.06
N SER A 50 -8.56 7.93 -5.84
CA SER A 50 -8.91 7.45 -4.51
C SER A 50 -8.37 6.04 -4.35
N PHE A 51 -7.72 5.79 -3.21
CA PHE A 51 -7.23 4.45 -2.91
C PHE A 51 -8.19 3.67 -2.03
N LYS A 52 -9.27 4.30 -1.57
CA LYS A 52 -10.29 3.66 -0.72
C LYS A 52 -9.63 2.87 0.41
N ASP A 53 -8.62 3.48 1.02
CA ASP A 53 -7.85 2.82 2.06
C ASP A 53 -8.72 2.58 3.29
N HIS A 54 -8.62 1.39 3.87
CA HIS A 54 -9.41 1.04 5.05
C HIS A 54 -8.71 -0.04 5.86
N ALA A 55 -9.04 -0.07 7.15
CA ALA A 55 -8.52 -1.09 8.04
C ALA A 55 -9.25 -2.41 7.79
N LEU A 56 -8.53 -3.51 7.92
CA LEU A 56 -9.10 -4.83 7.75
C LEU A 56 -9.51 -5.41 9.10
N ILE A 57 -10.41 -6.39 9.05
CA ILE A 57 -10.89 -7.06 10.25
C ILE A 57 -10.65 -8.55 10.10
N GLY A 58 -11.00 -9.31 11.12
CA GLY A 58 -10.88 -10.76 11.07
C GLY A 58 -9.43 -11.20 11.12
N ASN A 59 -9.09 -12.13 10.25
CA ASN A 59 -7.73 -12.68 10.20
C ASN A 59 -6.68 -11.65 9.79
N TRP A 60 -7.11 -10.54 9.19
CA TRP A 60 -6.21 -9.48 8.76
C TRP A 60 -6.24 -8.27 9.68
N LYS A 61 -6.74 -8.46 10.91
CA LYS A 61 -6.77 -7.36 11.86
C LYS A 61 -5.36 -6.83 12.08
N GLY A 62 -5.21 -5.52 12.08
CA GLY A 62 -3.89 -4.89 12.19
C GLY A 62 -3.31 -4.49 10.85
N TYR A 63 -3.92 -4.92 9.77
CA TYR A 63 -3.50 -4.57 8.42
C TYR A 63 -4.51 -3.61 7.79
N ARG A 64 -4.09 -2.96 6.73
CA ARG A 64 -4.93 -2.07 5.95
C ARG A 64 -4.89 -2.50 4.48
N SER A 65 -5.91 -2.11 3.75
CA SER A 65 -5.97 -2.39 2.31
C SER A 65 -6.17 -1.10 1.54
N SER A 66 -5.41 -0.92 0.47
CA SER A 66 -5.62 0.16 -0.48
C SER A 66 -5.98 -0.44 -1.83
N TYR A 67 -6.85 0.25 -2.57
CA TYR A 67 -7.20 -0.18 -3.92
C TYR A 67 -6.21 0.39 -4.90
N LEU A 68 -5.69 -0.44 -5.78
CA LEU A 68 -4.98 0.03 -6.97
C LEU A 68 -5.92 0.01 -8.17
N SER A 69 -6.94 -0.83 -8.10
CA SER A 69 -8.06 -0.86 -9.02
C SER A 69 -9.16 -1.63 -8.32
N ILE A 70 -10.27 -1.86 -8.97
CA ILE A 70 -11.34 -2.66 -8.39
C ILE A 70 -10.83 -4.06 -8.06
N GLN A 71 -9.93 -4.61 -8.89
CA GLN A 71 -9.45 -5.96 -8.70
C GLN A 71 -8.16 -6.05 -7.89
N TYR A 72 -7.30 -5.06 -7.95
CA TYR A 72 -5.98 -5.14 -7.33
C TYR A 72 -5.91 -4.37 -6.04
N ARG A 73 -5.36 -4.99 -5.00
CA ARG A 73 -5.23 -4.41 -3.67
C ARG A 73 -3.81 -4.49 -3.17
N VAL A 74 -3.45 -3.54 -2.30
CA VAL A 74 -2.22 -3.60 -1.52
C VAL A 74 -2.63 -3.82 -0.08
N ILE A 75 -2.08 -4.84 0.56
CA ILE A 75 -2.32 -5.09 1.98
C ILE A 75 -1.03 -4.80 2.70
N TYR A 76 -1.10 -3.95 3.72
CA TYR A 76 0.08 -3.46 4.39
C TYR A 76 -0.20 -3.21 5.87
N SER A 77 0.88 -3.11 6.64
CA SER A 77 0.80 -2.70 8.03
C SER A 77 1.68 -1.50 8.25
N ILE A 78 1.45 -0.78 9.33
CA ILE A 78 2.15 0.44 9.66
C ILE A 78 2.88 0.25 10.98
N ASP A 79 4.18 0.54 10.98
CA ASP A 79 4.95 0.59 12.21
C ASP A 79 5.34 2.05 12.41
N GLU A 80 4.58 2.75 13.23
CA GLU A 80 4.79 4.17 13.43
C GLU A 80 6.08 4.46 14.19
N GLY A 81 6.45 3.57 15.09
CA GLY A 81 7.69 3.74 15.84
C GLY A 81 8.91 3.71 14.95
N GLU A 82 8.88 2.89 13.90
CA GLU A 82 9.99 2.79 12.95
C GLU A 82 9.81 3.69 11.75
N GLY A 83 8.63 4.30 11.57
CA GLY A 83 8.35 5.09 10.38
C GLY A 83 8.36 4.24 9.13
N CYS A 84 7.74 3.08 9.20
CA CYS A 84 7.87 2.08 8.16
C CYS A 84 6.51 1.47 7.81
N ILE A 85 6.32 1.22 6.51
CA ILE A 85 5.18 0.48 6.02
C ILE A 85 5.69 -0.87 5.53
N TYR A 86 5.02 -1.94 5.91
CA TYR A 86 5.35 -3.26 5.42
C TYR A 86 4.26 -3.71 4.46
N VAL A 87 4.60 -3.85 3.19
CA VAL A 87 3.67 -4.33 2.18
C VAL A 87 3.68 -5.85 2.21
N GLU A 88 2.57 -6.42 2.66
CA GLU A 88 2.45 -7.85 2.84
C GLU A 88 1.99 -8.54 1.57
N ARG A 89 1.04 -7.95 0.87
CA ARG A 89 0.49 -8.54 -0.35
C ARG A 89 0.13 -7.47 -1.36
N LEU A 90 0.25 -7.83 -2.62
CA LEU A 90 -0.22 -7.03 -3.72
C LEU A 90 -0.78 -8.00 -4.73
N GLY A 91 -2.02 -7.83 -5.11
CA GLY A 91 -2.63 -8.74 -6.07
C GLY A 91 -4.12 -8.56 -6.16
N PRO A 92 -4.78 -9.50 -6.85
CA PRO A 92 -6.23 -9.47 -6.95
C PRO A 92 -6.90 -9.58 -5.60
N HIS A 93 -8.11 -9.04 -5.51
CA HIS A 93 -8.87 -9.04 -4.27
C HIS A 93 -9.35 -10.45 -3.99
N ASN A 94 -8.48 -11.28 -3.46
CA ASN A 94 -8.78 -12.67 -3.26
C ASN A 94 -7.82 -13.23 -2.22
N TYR A 95 -7.87 -12.66 -1.04
CA TYR A 95 -6.96 -13.07 0.01
C TYR A 95 -7.65 -13.67 1.22
#